data_8689d990c86fb0888ce276d5146c41dc
#
_entry.id   8689d990c86fb0888ce276d5146c41dc
#
_cell.length_a   1.000
_cell.length_b   1.000
_cell.length_c   1.000
_cell.angle_alpha   90.00
_cell.angle_beta   90.00
_cell.angle_gamma   90.00
#
_symmetry.space_group_name_H-M   'P 1'
#
loop_
_entity.id
_entity.type
_entity.pdbx_description
1 polymer ?
#
loop_
_entity_poly.entity_id
_entity_poly.type
_entity_poly.pdbx_seq_one_letter_code
_entity_poly.pdbx_strand_id
1 'polypeptide(L)'
;KKDSMSNTETKETAAQVTNFIRNIIEDDLARNANQPRFWCGHPAPYSEQIQGVADPARIRTRFPPEPNGYLHIGHAKSICLNFGLARDYGGYCHMRFDDTNPVKEDQEYVDSIKESVRWLGFDWTHGQETNLYFASNYFQWMYDCAEHLVKTGFAYVDEQSADEMHANRGTLKEPGKNSPFRDRSVEENLRIFREMRDGKHAEGSMVLRAKIDMASPNINLRDPAIYRIRFAEHHNTGNKWCIYPMYTFAHPIEDTLENITHSICTLEFEDQRAFYDWALERSVPVLRAPQFEEAKAILTKMAHGEDDRALAFLRAAYQHRAKLGQSAPELAMAEIFDAWDADLGPEKLEGTRAGAFWALITTQPEHFTPLLQAALEVVRPNFFLLSHQYEFNRLNLSHVVVSKRKLIQLVKEGLVDGWDDPRMPTIFGLRRRGFTPESIQLFAERCGVSRVAGGMIDYSVLEGCLREDLENRVERRIGVVRPLKLIIDNYPEDQTETLEAPNHPQKPEWGM
;
A
#
# COMPACT_ATOMS: atom_id res chain seq x y z
N LYS A 1 61.73 -4.58 25.32
CA LYS A 1 60.85 -4.35 24.14
C LYS A 1 59.59 -5.17 24.41
N LYS A 2 58.51 -4.51 24.79
CA LYS A 2 57.18 -5.10 24.92
C LYS A 2 56.39 -4.61 23.73
N ASP A 3 55.97 -5.53 22.89
CA ASP A 3 55.05 -5.29 21.77
C ASP A 3 53.65 -5.17 22.34
N SER A 4 53.01 -4.04 22.07
CA SER A 4 51.62 -3.79 22.36
C SER A 4 50.74 -4.45 21.26
N MET A 5 50.08 -5.51 21.59
CA MET A 5 48.98 -6.07 20.74
C MET A 5 47.73 -5.18 20.92
N SER A 6 47.36 -4.49 19.86
CA SER A 6 46.08 -3.80 19.78
C SER A 6 44.96 -4.83 19.62
N ASN A 7 44.11 -4.91 20.60
CA ASN A 7 42.87 -5.67 20.56
C ASN A 7 41.87 -4.89 19.66
N THR A 8 41.72 -5.33 18.43
CA THR A 8 40.64 -4.90 17.55
C THR A 8 39.43 -5.75 17.91
N GLU A 9 38.56 -5.21 18.76
CA GLU A 9 37.21 -5.78 18.94
C GLU A 9 36.46 -5.67 17.62
N THR A 10 36.38 -6.77 16.89
CA THR A 10 35.39 -6.99 15.86
C THR A 10 34.02 -7.05 16.53
N LYS A 11 33.24 -5.96 16.43
CA LYS A 11 31.80 -6.03 16.67
C LYS A 11 31.23 -7.07 15.69
N GLU A 12 30.88 -8.24 16.17
CA GLU A 12 29.98 -9.13 15.46
C GLU A 12 28.68 -8.35 15.22
N THR A 13 28.47 -7.93 13.99
CA THR A 13 27.16 -7.47 13.54
C THR A 13 26.23 -8.64 13.65
N ALA A 14 25.32 -8.61 14.61
CA ALA A 14 24.23 -9.59 14.73
C ALA A 14 23.59 -9.72 13.35
N ALA A 15 23.48 -10.94 12.86
CA ALA A 15 22.86 -11.21 11.56
C ALA A 15 21.45 -10.63 11.53
N GLN A 16 21.23 -9.63 10.68
CA GLN A 16 19.94 -8.98 10.58
C GLN A 16 18.90 -9.99 10.11
N VAL A 17 17.80 -10.10 10.85
CA VAL A 17 16.70 -11.03 10.52
C VAL A 17 16.17 -10.65 9.13
N THR A 18 16.32 -11.54 8.16
CA THR A 18 15.83 -11.34 6.81
C THR A 18 14.39 -11.83 6.66
N ASN A 19 13.68 -11.28 5.68
CA ASN A 19 12.36 -11.74 5.26
C ASN A 19 12.20 -11.52 3.74
N PHE A 20 11.13 -12.06 3.16
CA PHE A 20 10.94 -12.00 1.71
C PHE A 20 10.84 -10.57 1.14
N ILE A 21 10.33 -9.59 1.89
CA ILE A 21 10.26 -8.19 1.44
C ILE A 21 11.67 -7.59 1.41
N ARG A 22 12.50 -7.86 2.41
CA ARG A 22 13.91 -7.45 2.42
C ARG A 22 14.67 -8.05 1.23
N ASN A 23 14.46 -9.32 0.94
CA ASN A 23 15.08 -9.98 -0.21
C ASN A 23 14.67 -9.33 -1.52
N ILE A 24 13.39 -8.94 -1.69
CA ILE A 24 12.91 -8.22 -2.87
C ILE A 24 13.59 -6.85 -2.98
N ILE A 25 13.64 -6.08 -1.90
CA ILE A 25 14.27 -4.76 -1.89
C ILE A 25 15.75 -4.86 -2.23
N GLU A 26 16.46 -5.81 -1.64
CA GLU A 26 17.89 -6.04 -1.89
C GLU A 26 18.18 -6.43 -3.35
N ASP A 27 17.36 -7.30 -3.93
CA ASP A 27 17.43 -7.68 -5.34
C ASP A 27 17.13 -6.48 -6.26
N ASP A 28 16.08 -5.72 -5.98
CA ASP A 28 15.71 -4.52 -6.74
C ASP A 28 16.80 -3.45 -6.67
N LEU A 29 17.42 -3.25 -5.52
CA LEU A 29 18.55 -2.33 -5.36
C LEU A 29 19.81 -2.81 -6.12
N ALA A 30 20.08 -4.12 -6.08
CA ALA A 30 21.24 -4.70 -6.80
C ALA A 30 21.07 -4.58 -8.32
N ARG A 31 19.85 -4.71 -8.84
CA ARG A 31 19.53 -4.60 -10.27
C ARG A 31 19.24 -3.17 -10.73
N ASN A 32 19.23 -2.19 -9.84
CA ASN A 32 18.73 -0.83 -10.11
C ASN A 32 17.32 -0.82 -10.72
N ALA A 33 16.44 -1.71 -10.26
CA ALA A 33 15.10 -1.94 -10.83
C ALA A 33 14.21 -0.69 -10.81
N ASN A 34 14.45 0.23 -9.88
CA ASN A 34 13.67 1.46 -9.69
C ASN A 34 14.42 2.72 -10.19
N GLN A 35 15.35 2.60 -11.14
CA GLN A 35 16.14 3.71 -11.65
C GLN A 35 16.09 3.82 -13.17
N PRO A 36 16.22 5.02 -13.77
CA PRO A 36 16.35 6.32 -13.09
C PRO A 36 15.03 6.83 -12.52
N ARG A 37 15.07 7.42 -11.33
CA ARG A 37 13.92 8.06 -10.69
C ARG A 37 14.26 9.49 -10.26
N PHE A 38 13.33 10.40 -10.45
CA PHE A 38 13.47 11.83 -10.14
C PHE A 38 12.45 12.26 -9.11
N TRP A 39 12.81 13.31 -8.34
CA TRP A 39 11.95 13.88 -7.33
C TRP A 39 11.99 15.41 -7.37
N CYS A 40 10.84 16.03 -7.57
CA CYS A 40 10.72 17.50 -7.63
C CYS A 40 10.43 18.15 -6.26
N GLY A 41 10.51 17.39 -5.16
CA GLY A 41 10.28 17.85 -3.79
C GLY A 41 8.85 17.63 -3.27
N HIS A 42 7.95 17.17 -4.11
CA HIS A 42 6.55 16.88 -3.75
C HIS A 42 5.95 15.82 -4.69
N PRO A 43 4.83 15.17 -4.29
CA PRO A 43 4.08 14.28 -5.17
C PRO A 43 3.57 14.99 -6.42
N ALA A 44 3.82 14.40 -7.57
CA ALA A 44 3.47 14.98 -8.86
C ALA A 44 3.49 13.93 -9.98
N PRO A 45 2.86 14.18 -11.13
CA PRO A 45 3.04 13.39 -12.32
C PRO A 45 4.50 13.41 -12.82
N TYR A 46 4.84 12.43 -13.64
CA TYR A 46 6.20 12.28 -14.16
C TYR A 46 6.73 13.51 -14.90
N SER A 47 5.84 14.27 -15.57
CA SER A 47 6.20 15.51 -16.27
C SER A 47 6.80 16.59 -15.36
N GLU A 48 6.42 16.60 -14.09
CA GLU A 48 6.98 17.49 -13.07
C GLU A 48 8.17 16.83 -12.37
N GLN A 49 8.07 15.54 -12.05
CA GLN A 49 9.15 14.80 -11.38
C GLN A 49 10.48 14.89 -12.12
N ILE A 50 10.46 14.78 -13.46
CA ILE A 50 11.68 14.88 -14.29
C ILE A 50 12.35 16.26 -14.29
N GLN A 51 11.68 17.30 -13.78
CA GLN A 51 12.28 18.64 -13.59
C GLN A 51 13.07 18.72 -12.28
N GLY A 52 12.91 17.74 -11.39
CA GLY A 52 13.62 17.67 -10.12
C GLY A 52 15.00 17.06 -10.24
N VAL A 53 15.56 16.70 -9.10
CA VAL A 53 16.84 16.01 -8.99
C VAL A 53 16.66 14.50 -9.02
N ALA A 54 17.76 13.75 -9.16
CA ALA A 54 17.74 12.31 -8.91
C ALA A 54 17.17 12.06 -7.52
N ASP A 55 16.21 11.13 -7.40
CA ASP A 55 15.52 10.88 -6.14
C ASP A 55 16.53 10.51 -5.03
N PRO A 56 16.63 11.30 -3.96
CA PRO A 56 17.58 11.03 -2.87
C PRO A 56 17.21 9.76 -2.07
N ALA A 57 15.95 9.36 -2.09
CA ALA A 57 15.49 8.15 -1.42
C ALA A 57 15.77 6.91 -2.28
N ARG A 58 16.56 5.97 -1.76
CA ARG A 58 16.85 4.71 -2.48
C ARG A 58 15.61 3.86 -2.69
N ILE A 59 14.70 3.87 -1.72
CA ILE A 59 13.35 3.30 -1.79
C ILE A 59 12.35 4.28 -1.18
N ARG A 60 11.10 4.21 -1.62
CA ARG A 60 9.98 4.91 -0.98
C ARG A 60 8.91 3.90 -0.61
N THR A 61 8.53 3.90 0.65
CA THR A 61 7.42 3.15 1.23
C THR A 61 6.37 4.13 1.75
N ARG A 62 5.23 3.65 2.23
CA ARG A 62 4.21 4.51 2.87
C ARG A 62 3.44 3.74 3.93
N PHE A 63 2.94 4.46 4.91
CA PHE A 63 1.94 4.02 5.86
C PHE A 63 0.67 4.85 5.63
N PRO A 64 -0.42 4.25 5.07
CA PRO A 64 -1.61 4.98 4.65
C PRO A 64 -2.82 4.71 5.56
N PRO A 65 -2.86 5.20 6.80
CA PRO A 65 -3.99 4.98 7.68
C PRO A 65 -5.22 5.80 7.28
N GLU A 66 -6.41 5.21 7.43
CA GLU A 66 -7.68 5.93 7.39
C GLU A 66 -7.88 6.67 8.73
N PRO A 67 -8.11 8.02 8.74
CA PRO A 67 -8.19 8.79 9.98
C PRO A 67 -9.58 8.69 10.64
N ASN A 68 -9.99 7.48 11.01
CA ASN A 68 -11.30 7.15 11.55
C ASN A 68 -11.25 6.38 12.88
N GLY A 69 -10.16 6.52 13.64
CA GLY A 69 -9.96 5.93 14.98
C GLY A 69 -8.49 5.85 15.38
N TYR A 70 -8.24 5.53 16.63
CA TYR A 70 -6.90 5.34 17.17
C TYR A 70 -6.25 4.06 16.65
N LEU A 71 -4.93 4.11 16.48
CA LEU A 71 -4.14 2.96 16.04
C LEU A 71 -3.98 1.93 17.16
N HIS A 72 -3.97 0.67 16.78
CA HIS A 72 -3.75 -0.46 17.70
C HIS A 72 -2.47 -1.25 17.34
N ILE A 73 -2.13 -2.24 18.14
CA ILE A 73 -0.90 -3.05 18.00
C ILE A 73 -0.73 -3.65 16.60
N GLY A 74 -1.80 -3.98 15.90
CA GLY A 74 -1.73 -4.46 14.50
C GLY A 74 -1.18 -3.40 13.54
N HIS A 75 -1.54 -2.13 13.73
CA HIS A 75 -0.99 -1.01 12.96
C HIS A 75 0.49 -0.77 13.32
N ALA A 76 0.88 -0.96 14.59
CA ALA A 76 2.27 -0.83 15.01
C ALA A 76 3.20 -1.76 14.23
N LYS A 77 2.78 -3.01 13.94
CA LYS A 77 3.54 -3.93 13.07
C LYS A 77 3.75 -3.34 11.68
N SER A 78 2.72 -2.77 11.07
CA SER A 78 2.80 -2.13 9.74
C SER A 78 3.69 -0.89 9.74
N ILE A 79 3.60 -0.06 10.78
CA ILE A 79 4.45 1.13 10.96
C ILE A 79 5.92 0.69 11.06
N CYS A 80 6.24 -0.23 11.96
CA CYS A 80 7.60 -0.73 12.16
C CYS A 80 8.18 -1.33 10.88
N LEU A 81 7.35 -2.03 10.07
CA LEU A 81 7.79 -2.58 8.80
C LEU A 81 8.09 -1.49 7.78
N ASN A 82 7.12 -0.62 7.47
CA ASN A 82 7.26 0.39 6.41
C ASN A 82 8.35 1.42 6.72
N PHE A 83 8.33 2.00 7.91
CA PHE A 83 9.34 2.97 8.34
C PHE A 83 10.69 2.31 8.61
N GLY A 84 10.71 1.09 9.16
CA GLY A 84 11.91 0.33 9.40
C GLY A 84 12.65 -0.01 8.11
N LEU A 85 11.96 -0.50 7.08
CA LEU A 85 12.55 -0.78 5.77
C LEU A 85 13.12 0.49 5.13
N ALA A 86 12.37 1.60 5.15
CA ALA A 86 12.87 2.87 4.63
C ALA A 86 14.16 3.30 5.33
N ARG A 87 14.20 3.26 6.66
CA ARG A 87 15.39 3.57 7.45
C ARG A 87 16.58 2.66 7.10
N ASP A 88 16.35 1.35 7.06
CA ASP A 88 17.41 0.35 6.91
C ASP A 88 18.03 0.36 5.50
N TYR A 89 17.28 0.77 4.48
CA TYR A 89 17.74 0.80 3.09
C TYR A 89 18.00 2.21 2.54
N GLY A 90 18.07 3.23 3.40
CA GLY A 90 18.36 4.61 2.97
C GLY A 90 17.24 5.21 2.14
N GLY A 91 16.01 4.90 2.48
CA GLY A 91 14.81 5.37 1.84
C GLY A 91 13.98 6.31 2.73
N TYR A 92 12.82 6.70 2.22
CA TYR A 92 11.84 7.53 2.91
C TYR A 92 10.51 6.79 3.03
N CYS A 93 9.86 6.89 4.19
CA CYS A 93 8.51 6.40 4.37
C CYS A 93 7.54 7.59 4.43
N HIS A 94 6.53 7.56 3.56
CA HIS A 94 5.50 8.60 3.54
C HIS A 94 4.40 8.29 4.56
N MET A 95 3.95 9.32 5.24
CA MET A 95 2.73 9.32 6.04
C MET A 95 1.60 9.83 5.15
N ARG A 96 0.68 8.96 4.73
CA ARG A 96 -0.44 9.35 3.87
C ARG A 96 -1.76 8.99 4.51
N PHE A 97 -2.57 9.99 4.82
CA PHE A 97 -3.93 9.76 5.29
C PHE A 97 -4.84 9.41 4.12
N ASP A 98 -5.50 8.25 4.22
CA ASP A 98 -6.57 7.88 3.29
C ASP A 98 -7.86 8.57 3.71
N ASP A 99 -8.07 9.78 3.18
CA ASP A 99 -9.24 10.62 3.39
C ASP A 99 -10.19 10.63 2.18
N THR A 100 -10.34 9.47 1.52
CA THR A 100 -11.26 9.29 0.38
C THR A 100 -12.73 9.27 0.78
N ASN A 101 -13.05 9.14 2.06
CA ASN A 101 -14.41 9.10 2.57
C ASN A 101 -14.75 10.32 3.44
N PRO A 102 -15.49 11.31 2.91
CA PRO A 102 -15.70 12.62 3.56
C PRO A 102 -16.45 12.56 4.90
N VAL A 103 -17.16 11.48 5.21
CA VAL A 103 -18.05 11.39 6.39
C VAL A 103 -17.42 10.71 7.61
N LYS A 104 -16.17 10.27 7.54
CA LYS A 104 -15.56 9.44 8.60
C LYS A 104 -14.33 10.04 9.25
N GLU A 105 -13.94 11.23 8.89
CA GLU A 105 -12.63 11.78 9.20
C GLU A 105 -12.72 12.83 10.28
N ASP A 106 -11.86 12.70 11.31
CA ASP A 106 -11.78 13.61 12.43
C ASP A 106 -10.32 14.02 12.67
N GLN A 107 -10.11 15.31 12.92
CA GLN A 107 -8.79 15.87 13.19
C GLN A 107 -8.15 15.22 14.42
N GLU A 108 -8.94 14.85 15.44
CA GLU A 108 -8.45 14.12 16.60
C GLU A 108 -7.71 12.83 16.19
N TYR A 109 -8.30 12.09 15.25
CA TYR A 109 -7.68 10.84 14.77
C TYR A 109 -6.40 11.09 13.97
N VAL A 110 -6.38 12.13 13.14
CA VAL A 110 -5.16 12.55 12.43
C VAL A 110 -4.03 12.83 13.42
N ASP A 111 -4.30 13.60 14.46
CA ASP A 111 -3.31 13.99 15.46
C ASP A 111 -2.84 12.79 16.30
N SER A 112 -3.76 11.91 16.71
CA SER A 112 -3.45 10.70 17.46
C SER A 112 -2.57 9.73 16.65
N ILE A 113 -2.82 9.61 15.35
CA ILE A 113 -2.04 8.77 14.44
C ILE A 113 -0.62 9.32 14.28
N LYS A 114 -0.47 10.63 14.08
CA LYS A 114 0.85 11.29 14.03
C LYS A 114 1.64 11.07 15.34
N GLU A 115 0.99 11.27 16.47
CA GLU A 115 1.60 11.04 17.77
C GLU A 115 2.04 9.58 17.96
N SER A 116 1.21 8.62 17.54
CA SER A 116 1.52 7.18 17.62
C SER A 116 2.78 6.82 16.83
N VAL A 117 2.92 7.33 15.61
CA VAL A 117 4.09 7.06 14.75
C VAL A 117 5.36 7.64 15.39
N ARG A 118 5.29 8.89 15.86
CA ARG A 118 6.43 9.55 16.53
C ARG A 118 6.80 8.86 17.83
N TRP A 119 5.82 8.48 18.63
CA TRP A 119 6.08 7.74 19.87
C TRP A 119 6.76 6.40 19.60
N LEU A 120 6.44 5.72 18.50
CA LEU A 120 7.12 4.49 18.08
C LEU A 120 8.56 4.72 17.58
N GLY A 121 9.04 5.98 17.57
CA GLY A 121 10.40 6.33 17.19
C GLY A 121 10.60 6.58 15.70
N PHE A 122 9.53 6.83 14.95
CA PHE A 122 9.58 7.10 13.52
C PHE A 122 9.12 8.51 13.19
N ASP A 123 9.58 9.03 12.07
CA ASP A 123 9.14 10.30 11.50
C ASP A 123 9.12 10.20 9.96
N TRP A 124 8.33 11.05 9.35
CA TRP A 124 8.18 11.19 7.91
C TRP A 124 8.92 12.39 7.33
N THR A 125 9.62 13.17 8.17
CA THR A 125 10.37 14.35 7.78
C THR A 125 11.83 14.00 7.51
N HIS A 126 12.37 14.45 6.39
CA HIS A 126 13.77 14.28 6.02
C HIS A 126 14.35 15.63 5.60
N GLY A 127 15.17 16.23 6.45
CA GLY A 127 15.66 17.58 6.23
C GLY A 127 14.52 18.62 6.26
N GLN A 128 14.35 19.34 5.16
CA GLN A 128 13.23 20.29 4.99
C GLN A 128 12.00 19.66 4.34
N GLU A 129 12.09 18.42 3.86
CA GLU A 129 11.04 17.72 3.18
C GLU A 129 10.15 16.99 4.20
N THR A 130 8.86 17.31 4.22
CA THR A 130 7.87 16.57 4.99
C THR A 130 7.08 15.68 4.05
N ASN A 131 7.15 14.36 4.27
CA ASN A 131 6.41 13.36 3.49
C ASN A 131 5.08 13.02 4.17
N LEU A 132 4.30 14.06 4.49
CA LEU A 132 2.96 13.98 5.04
C LEU A 132 1.94 14.40 4.00
N TYR A 133 1.09 13.48 3.56
CA TYR A 133 0.14 13.69 2.48
C TYR A 133 -1.25 13.18 2.84
N PHE A 134 -2.23 13.61 2.05
CA PHE A 134 -3.62 13.16 2.12
C PHE A 134 -4.06 12.70 0.73
N ALA A 135 -4.89 11.67 0.67
CA ALA A 135 -5.50 11.21 -0.59
C ALA A 135 -6.22 12.37 -1.31
N SER A 136 -6.85 13.27 -0.55
CA SER A 136 -7.53 14.46 -1.07
C SER A 136 -6.61 15.45 -1.78
N ASN A 137 -5.29 15.41 -1.55
CA ASN A 137 -4.34 16.24 -2.31
C ASN A 137 -4.31 15.85 -3.80
N TYR A 138 -4.75 14.63 -4.13
CA TYR A 138 -4.65 14.03 -5.46
C TYR A 138 -6.00 13.87 -6.15
N PHE A 139 -7.09 14.36 -5.60
CA PHE A 139 -8.44 14.17 -6.17
C PHE A 139 -8.57 14.64 -7.60
N GLN A 140 -7.90 15.73 -7.99
CA GLN A 140 -7.91 16.17 -9.38
C GLN A 140 -7.23 15.14 -10.30
N TRP A 141 -6.07 14.60 -9.91
CA TRP A 141 -5.36 13.57 -10.69
C TRP A 141 -6.15 12.27 -10.79
N MET A 142 -6.83 11.88 -9.72
CA MET A 142 -7.72 10.72 -9.72
C MET A 142 -8.90 10.92 -10.66
N TYR A 143 -9.47 12.13 -10.66
CA TYR A 143 -10.54 12.49 -11.59
C TYR A 143 -10.05 12.45 -13.05
N ASP A 144 -8.90 13.03 -13.34
CA ASP A 144 -8.31 13.05 -14.68
C ASP A 144 -8.01 11.63 -15.19
N CYS A 145 -7.50 10.75 -14.33
CA CYS A 145 -7.32 9.33 -14.64
C CYS A 145 -8.67 8.64 -14.91
N ALA A 146 -9.69 8.88 -14.10
CA ALA A 146 -11.02 8.30 -14.29
C ALA A 146 -11.67 8.80 -15.58
N GLU A 147 -11.57 10.10 -15.88
CA GLU A 147 -12.05 10.67 -17.14
C GLU A 147 -11.32 10.08 -18.36
N HIS A 148 -10.01 9.83 -18.24
CA HIS A 148 -9.23 9.13 -19.26
C HIS A 148 -9.75 7.70 -19.49
N LEU A 149 -10.02 6.95 -18.42
CA LEU A 149 -10.60 5.60 -18.55
C LEU A 149 -11.96 5.63 -19.26
N VAL A 150 -12.79 6.63 -18.99
CA VAL A 150 -14.07 6.78 -19.73
C VAL A 150 -13.81 7.08 -21.19
N LYS A 151 -12.91 8.01 -21.52
CA LYS A 151 -12.56 8.41 -22.90
C LYS A 151 -12.00 7.25 -23.72
N THR A 152 -11.32 6.32 -23.10
CA THR A 152 -10.69 5.16 -23.74
C THR A 152 -11.54 3.88 -23.67
N GLY A 153 -12.76 3.97 -23.11
CA GLY A 153 -13.68 2.84 -23.03
C GLY A 153 -13.39 1.84 -21.93
N PHE A 154 -12.53 2.17 -20.98
CA PHE A 154 -12.18 1.32 -19.81
C PHE A 154 -13.02 1.60 -18.56
N ALA A 155 -13.94 2.54 -18.62
CA ALA A 155 -14.90 2.82 -17.57
C ALA A 155 -16.26 3.24 -18.13
N TYR A 156 -17.31 2.93 -17.39
CA TYR A 156 -18.69 3.30 -17.73
C TYR A 156 -19.49 3.66 -16.49
N VAL A 157 -20.50 4.50 -16.66
CA VAL A 157 -21.45 4.85 -15.60
C VAL A 157 -22.51 3.76 -15.51
N ASP A 158 -22.69 3.23 -14.30
CA ASP A 158 -23.70 2.20 -14.01
C ASP A 158 -24.80 2.79 -13.12
N GLU A 159 -26.04 2.70 -13.56
CA GLU A 159 -27.24 3.18 -12.86
C GLU A 159 -27.96 2.07 -12.11
N GLN A 160 -27.37 0.86 -12.01
CA GLN A 160 -27.89 -0.19 -11.17
C GLN A 160 -27.83 0.22 -9.69
N SER A 161 -28.83 -0.20 -8.91
CA SER A 161 -28.78 -0.10 -7.47
C SER A 161 -27.67 -0.98 -6.86
N ALA A 162 -27.30 -0.72 -5.61
CA ALA A 162 -26.33 -1.54 -4.89
C ALA A 162 -26.77 -3.02 -4.82
N ASP A 163 -28.07 -3.27 -4.62
CA ASP A 163 -28.62 -4.62 -4.55
C ASP A 163 -28.56 -5.33 -5.91
N GLU A 164 -28.88 -4.65 -7.01
CA GLU A 164 -28.75 -5.17 -8.36
C GLU A 164 -27.29 -5.48 -8.71
N MET A 165 -26.37 -4.58 -8.40
CA MET A 165 -24.94 -4.82 -8.61
C MET A 165 -24.44 -6.02 -7.78
N HIS A 166 -24.91 -6.14 -6.54
CA HIS A 166 -24.55 -7.28 -5.69
C HIS A 166 -25.08 -8.60 -6.27
N ALA A 167 -26.36 -8.63 -6.71
CA ALA A 167 -26.96 -9.80 -7.30
C ALA A 167 -26.28 -10.20 -8.64
N ASN A 168 -25.89 -9.22 -9.44
CA ASN A 168 -25.27 -9.45 -10.74
C ASN A 168 -23.76 -9.73 -10.68
N ARG A 169 -23.10 -9.51 -9.54
CA ARG A 169 -21.67 -9.76 -9.37
C ARG A 169 -21.32 -11.26 -9.47
N GLY A 170 -22.27 -12.14 -9.19
CA GLY A 170 -22.03 -13.58 -9.12
C GLY A 170 -21.32 -14.01 -7.83
N THR A 171 -20.80 -15.22 -7.83
CA THR A 171 -20.12 -15.86 -6.70
C THR A 171 -18.72 -16.31 -7.10
N LEU A 172 -17.97 -16.90 -6.18
CA LEU A 172 -16.66 -17.51 -6.50
C LEU A 172 -16.78 -18.69 -7.50
N LYS A 173 -17.98 -19.30 -7.59
CA LYS A 173 -18.26 -20.45 -8.48
C LYS A 173 -19.03 -20.09 -9.74
N GLU A 174 -19.70 -18.95 -9.73
CA GLU A 174 -20.56 -18.50 -10.82
C GLU A 174 -20.08 -17.15 -11.33
N PRO A 175 -19.95 -16.96 -12.65
CA PRO A 175 -19.60 -15.68 -13.25
C PRO A 175 -20.64 -14.62 -12.93
N GLY A 176 -20.23 -13.36 -12.98
CA GLY A 176 -21.13 -12.22 -12.93
C GLY A 176 -21.87 -12.04 -14.26
N LYS A 177 -22.85 -11.13 -14.23
CA LYS A 177 -23.63 -10.70 -15.41
C LYS A 177 -23.23 -9.28 -15.77
N ASN A 178 -23.09 -9.02 -17.06
CA ASN A 178 -22.86 -7.67 -17.55
C ASN A 178 -24.00 -6.73 -17.15
N SER A 179 -23.66 -5.51 -16.74
CA SER A 179 -24.64 -4.45 -16.53
C SER A 179 -25.32 -4.09 -17.87
N PRO A 180 -26.62 -3.76 -17.89
CA PRO A 180 -27.29 -3.23 -19.08
C PRO A 180 -26.68 -1.90 -19.55
N PHE A 181 -25.91 -1.20 -18.72
CA PHE A 181 -25.25 0.08 -19.04
C PHE A 181 -23.80 -0.09 -19.50
N ARG A 182 -23.28 -1.33 -19.49
CA ARG A 182 -21.86 -1.62 -19.78
C ARG A 182 -21.41 -1.20 -21.17
N ASP A 183 -22.29 -1.30 -22.16
CA ASP A 183 -22.00 -1.00 -23.56
C ASP A 183 -22.55 0.36 -24.03
N ARG A 184 -22.84 1.26 -23.08
CA ARG A 184 -23.16 2.66 -23.38
C ARG A 184 -21.97 3.33 -24.08
N SER A 185 -22.24 4.26 -25.00
CA SER A 185 -21.18 4.95 -25.75
C SER A 185 -20.22 5.74 -24.84
N VAL A 186 -19.00 5.93 -25.31
CA VAL A 186 -17.98 6.72 -24.60
C VAL A 186 -18.46 8.16 -24.39
N GLU A 187 -19.06 8.75 -25.42
CA GLU A 187 -19.55 10.14 -25.38
C GLU A 187 -20.63 10.32 -24.31
N GLU A 188 -21.55 9.37 -24.20
CA GLU A 188 -22.63 9.42 -23.22
C GLU A 188 -22.10 9.17 -21.81
N ASN A 189 -21.23 8.19 -21.61
CA ASN A 189 -20.56 7.94 -20.33
C ASN A 189 -19.77 9.17 -19.87
N LEU A 190 -19.05 9.82 -20.77
CA LEU A 190 -18.27 11.01 -20.45
C LEU A 190 -19.18 12.18 -20.03
N ARG A 191 -20.29 12.38 -20.75
CA ARG A 191 -21.29 13.40 -20.40
C ARG A 191 -21.84 13.15 -18.99
N ILE A 192 -22.30 11.92 -18.72
CA ILE A 192 -22.90 11.59 -17.41
C ILE A 192 -21.88 11.67 -16.29
N PHE A 193 -20.65 11.21 -16.49
CA PHE A 193 -19.61 11.28 -15.46
C PHE A 193 -19.26 12.75 -15.11
N ARG A 194 -19.22 13.64 -16.09
CA ARG A 194 -19.07 15.08 -15.83
C ARG A 194 -20.27 15.68 -15.10
N GLU A 195 -21.48 15.24 -15.42
CA GLU A 195 -22.71 15.63 -14.69
C GLU A 195 -22.69 15.13 -13.23
N MET A 196 -22.17 13.94 -12.96
CA MET A 196 -21.94 13.44 -11.59
C MET A 196 -21.02 14.39 -10.82
N ARG A 197 -19.89 14.77 -11.41
CA ARG A 197 -18.97 15.75 -10.83
C ARG A 197 -19.63 17.09 -10.55
N ASP A 198 -20.49 17.55 -11.46
CA ASP A 198 -21.18 18.83 -11.38
C ASP A 198 -22.40 18.80 -10.42
N GLY A 199 -22.64 17.69 -9.73
CA GLY A 199 -23.71 17.55 -8.75
C GLY A 199 -25.12 17.43 -9.32
N LYS A 200 -25.28 17.03 -10.59
CA LYS A 200 -26.56 16.94 -11.26
C LYS A 200 -27.32 15.63 -11.00
N HIS A 201 -26.71 14.69 -10.31
CA HIS A 201 -27.29 13.38 -10.02
C HIS A 201 -27.33 13.13 -8.51
N ALA A 202 -28.37 12.45 -8.06
CA ALA A 202 -28.57 12.17 -6.64
C ALA A 202 -27.54 11.15 -6.09
N GLU A 203 -27.26 11.25 -4.81
CA GLU A 203 -26.44 10.27 -4.09
C GLU A 203 -27.08 8.87 -4.20
N GLY A 204 -26.25 7.86 -4.49
CA GLY A 204 -26.70 6.47 -4.66
C GLY A 204 -27.37 6.15 -5.98
N SER A 205 -27.59 7.13 -6.89
CA SER A 205 -28.27 6.91 -8.17
C SER A 205 -27.39 6.19 -9.19
N MET A 206 -26.09 6.36 -9.11
CA MET A 206 -25.14 5.76 -10.05
C MET A 206 -23.72 5.74 -9.49
N VAL A 207 -22.87 4.92 -10.09
CA VAL A 207 -21.43 4.83 -9.81
C VAL A 207 -20.66 4.78 -11.15
N LEU A 208 -19.37 5.14 -11.12
CA LEU A 208 -18.47 4.84 -12.22
C LEU A 208 -17.82 3.48 -11.95
N ARG A 209 -17.88 2.59 -12.93
CA ARG A 209 -17.27 1.25 -12.86
C ARG A 209 -16.13 1.11 -13.85
N ALA A 210 -15.06 0.43 -13.45
CA ALA A 210 -14.04 -0.05 -14.37
C ALA A 210 -14.65 -1.13 -15.28
N LYS A 211 -14.33 -1.08 -16.58
CA LYS A 211 -14.79 -2.07 -17.55
C LYS A 211 -13.68 -3.10 -17.76
N ILE A 212 -13.79 -4.24 -17.09
CA ILE A 212 -12.77 -5.29 -17.10
C ILE A 212 -13.37 -6.61 -17.58
N ASP A 213 -13.87 -7.45 -16.66
CA ASP A 213 -14.42 -8.77 -17.01
C ASP A 213 -15.37 -9.27 -15.92
N MET A 214 -16.66 -9.29 -16.21
CA MET A 214 -17.69 -9.81 -15.30
C MET A 214 -17.61 -11.32 -15.07
N ALA A 215 -16.89 -12.06 -15.92
CA ALA A 215 -16.65 -13.49 -15.77
C ALA A 215 -15.33 -13.83 -15.06
N SER A 216 -14.54 -12.84 -14.67
CA SER A 216 -13.26 -13.06 -14.01
C SER A 216 -13.39 -13.95 -12.77
N PRO A 217 -12.48 -14.94 -12.57
CA PRO A 217 -12.43 -15.70 -11.33
C PRO A 217 -12.10 -14.84 -10.11
N ASN A 218 -11.38 -13.72 -10.29
CA ASN A 218 -11.16 -12.71 -9.28
C ASN A 218 -12.34 -11.72 -9.25
N ILE A 219 -13.13 -11.77 -8.17
CA ILE A 219 -14.30 -10.90 -8.00
C ILE A 219 -13.92 -9.40 -8.05
N ASN A 220 -12.71 -9.04 -7.63
CA ASN A 220 -12.24 -7.65 -7.66
C ASN A 220 -12.01 -7.11 -9.08
N LEU A 221 -11.98 -7.97 -10.10
CA LEU A 221 -11.91 -7.61 -11.51
C LEU A 221 -13.27 -7.64 -12.24
N ARG A 222 -14.36 -7.95 -11.52
CA ARG A 222 -15.72 -7.95 -12.08
C ARG A 222 -16.31 -6.55 -12.07
N ASP A 223 -15.82 -5.70 -12.96
CA ASP A 223 -16.21 -4.30 -13.15
C ASP A 223 -16.38 -3.56 -11.80
N PRO A 224 -15.34 -3.39 -10.98
CA PRO A 224 -15.46 -2.77 -9.68
C PRO A 224 -15.85 -1.29 -9.80
N ALA A 225 -16.63 -0.79 -8.84
CA ALA A 225 -16.89 0.64 -8.72
C ALA A 225 -15.60 1.39 -8.37
N ILE A 226 -15.36 2.51 -9.07
CA ILE A 226 -14.15 3.34 -8.87
C ILE A 226 -14.49 4.75 -8.40
N TYR A 227 -15.71 5.25 -8.65
CA TYR A 227 -16.22 6.53 -8.15
C TYR A 227 -17.67 6.39 -7.69
N ARG A 228 -18.01 7.16 -6.66
CA ARG A 228 -19.38 7.26 -6.10
C ARG A 228 -19.76 8.71 -5.90
N ILE A 229 -21.08 8.99 -5.90
CA ILE A 229 -21.65 10.30 -5.56
C ILE A 229 -21.82 10.36 -4.03
N ARG A 230 -21.30 11.42 -3.40
CA ARG A 230 -21.45 11.69 -1.98
C ARG A 230 -21.55 13.19 -1.72
N PHE A 231 -22.69 13.65 -1.24
CA PHE A 231 -22.88 15.05 -0.84
C PHE A 231 -22.52 15.19 0.65
N ALA A 232 -21.27 15.51 0.92
CA ALA A 232 -20.79 15.78 2.26
C ALA A 232 -19.62 16.76 2.19
N GLU A 233 -19.49 17.61 3.22
CA GLU A 233 -18.33 18.49 3.36
C GLU A 233 -17.11 17.64 3.73
N HIS A 234 -16.03 17.82 2.98
CA HIS A 234 -14.76 17.14 3.19
C HIS A 234 -13.82 18.00 4.04
N HIS A 235 -13.14 17.42 5.03
CA HIS A 235 -12.31 18.18 5.96
C HIS A 235 -11.18 19.01 5.31
N ASN A 236 -10.63 18.56 4.18
CA ASN A 236 -9.58 19.29 3.45
C ASN A 236 -10.10 20.04 2.22
N THR A 237 -11.07 19.52 1.49
CA THR A 237 -11.53 20.07 0.21
C THR A 237 -12.87 20.77 0.29
N GLY A 238 -13.53 20.76 1.47
CA GLY A 238 -14.84 21.38 1.66
C GLY A 238 -15.89 20.81 0.71
N ASN A 239 -16.61 21.68 0.01
CA ASN A 239 -17.66 21.30 -0.93
C ASN A 239 -17.19 21.31 -2.40
N LYS A 240 -15.88 21.27 -2.66
CA LYS A 240 -15.34 21.27 -4.02
C LYS A 240 -15.77 20.02 -4.81
N TRP A 241 -15.88 18.86 -4.16
CA TRP A 241 -16.21 17.59 -4.76
C TRP A 241 -17.54 17.06 -4.22
N CYS A 242 -18.31 16.41 -5.07
CA CYS A 242 -19.48 15.61 -4.71
C CYS A 242 -19.40 14.18 -5.27
N ILE A 243 -18.30 13.86 -5.94
CA ILE A 243 -17.92 12.48 -6.29
C ILE A 243 -16.57 12.18 -5.67
N TYR A 244 -16.40 10.97 -5.19
CA TYR A 244 -15.20 10.53 -4.47
C TYR A 244 -14.71 9.20 -5.01
N PRO A 245 -13.39 9.03 -5.19
CA PRO A 245 -12.82 7.77 -5.63
C PRO A 245 -13.03 6.68 -4.56
N MET A 246 -13.14 5.45 -5.03
CA MET A 246 -13.01 4.30 -4.14
C MET A 246 -11.53 4.07 -3.80
N TYR A 247 -11.25 3.63 -2.58
CA TYR A 247 -9.89 3.38 -2.09
C TYR A 247 -9.04 2.56 -3.08
N THR A 248 -9.61 1.49 -3.62
CA THR A 248 -8.90 0.59 -4.54
C THR A 248 -8.43 1.28 -5.83
N PHE A 249 -9.13 2.32 -6.27
CA PHE A 249 -8.73 3.14 -7.42
C PHE A 249 -7.78 4.27 -7.04
N ALA A 250 -7.98 4.89 -5.88
CA ALA A 250 -7.13 5.97 -5.39
C ALA A 250 -5.68 5.49 -5.11
N HIS A 251 -5.55 4.37 -4.45
CA HIS A 251 -4.29 3.80 -3.95
C HIS A 251 -3.16 3.70 -5.00
N PRO A 252 -3.34 3.07 -6.18
CA PRO A 252 -2.28 3.01 -7.20
C PRO A 252 -1.88 4.39 -7.74
N ILE A 253 -2.82 5.32 -7.86
CA ILE A 253 -2.56 6.67 -8.36
C ILE A 253 -1.72 7.46 -7.35
N GLU A 254 -2.09 7.41 -6.08
CA GLU A 254 -1.34 8.01 -4.98
C GLU A 254 0.09 7.50 -4.92
N ASP A 255 0.27 6.18 -4.97
CA ASP A 255 1.59 5.54 -4.94
C ASP A 255 2.46 6.03 -6.10
N THR A 256 1.89 6.18 -7.30
CA THR A 256 2.61 6.67 -8.48
C THR A 256 3.04 8.13 -8.33
N LEU A 257 2.15 9.01 -7.85
CA LEU A 257 2.44 10.43 -7.65
C LEU A 257 3.52 10.65 -6.59
N GLU A 258 3.54 9.79 -5.57
CA GLU A 258 4.51 9.82 -4.48
C GLU A 258 5.82 9.07 -4.78
N ASN A 259 6.00 8.54 -5.98
CA ASN A 259 7.16 7.70 -6.35
C ASN A 259 7.38 6.49 -5.44
N ILE A 260 6.32 5.92 -4.88
CA ILE A 260 6.42 4.73 -4.04
C ILE A 260 7.01 3.57 -4.87
N THR A 261 8.09 3.01 -4.39
CA THR A 261 8.76 1.87 -5.04
C THR A 261 8.17 0.54 -4.58
N HIS A 262 7.91 0.42 -3.28
CA HIS A 262 7.41 -0.78 -2.64
C HIS A 262 6.14 -0.42 -1.85
N SER A 263 4.99 -0.76 -2.42
CA SER A 263 3.67 -0.56 -1.83
C SER A 263 3.33 -1.76 -0.96
N ILE A 264 3.61 -1.65 0.36
CA ILE A 264 3.54 -2.79 1.28
C ILE A 264 2.21 -2.75 2.03
N CYS A 265 1.39 -3.79 1.86
CA CYS A 265 0.05 -3.94 2.41
C CYS A 265 -0.09 -5.24 3.21
N THR A 266 -1.22 -5.40 3.91
CA THR A 266 -1.58 -6.70 4.52
C THR A 266 -2.21 -7.65 3.49
N LEU A 267 -2.19 -8.96 3.75
CA LEU A 267 -2.70 -10.02 2.86
C LEU A 267 -4.19 -9.86 2.48
N GLU A 268 -4.96 -9.08 3.21
CA GLU A 268 -6.35 -8.78 2.84
C GLU A 268 -6.50 -8.02 1.52
N PHE A 269 -5.41 -7.42 1.03
CA PHE A 269 -5.34 -6.73 -0.26
C PHE A 269 -4.76 -7.57 -1.40
N GLU A 270 -4.40 -8.84 -1.16
CA GLU A 270 -3.77 -9.70 -2.16
C GLU A 270 -4.64 -9.88 -3.41
N ASP A 271 -5.93 -10.16 -3.22
CA ASP A 271 -6.87 -10.33 -4.32
C ASP A 271 -7.13 -9.02 -5.09
N GLN A 272 -6.81 -7.88 -4.50
CA GLN A 272 -6.96 -6.55 -5.12
C GLN A 272 -5.73 -6.14 -5.93
N ARG A 273 -4.58 -6.82 -5.79
CA ARG A 273 -3.35 -6.48 -6.51
C ARG A 273 -3.55 -6.47 -8.04
N ALA A 274 -4.31 -7.42 -8.57
CA ALA A 274 -4.61 -7.44 -10.01
C ALA A 274 -5.34 -6.17 -10.47
N PHE A 275 -6.22 -5.61 -9.65
CA PHE A 275 -6.88 -4.34 -9.95
C PHE A 275 -5.93 -3.15 -9.76
N TYR A 276 -5.06 -3.18 -8.77
CA TYR A 276 -3.99 -2.19 -8.57
C TYR A 276 -3.13 -2.05 -9.84
N ASP A 277 -2.63 -3.17 -10.34
CA ASP A 277 -1.82 -3.20 -11.57
C ASP A 277 -2.63 -2.71 -12.78
N TRP A 278 -3.87 -3.18 -12.93
CA TRP A 278 -4.77 -2.77 -14.01
C TRP A 278 -5.02 -1.26 -14.04
N ALA A 279 -5.32 -0.67 -12.89
CA ALA A 279 -5.58 0.76 -12.77
C ALA A 279 -4.33 1.59 -13.05
N LEU A 280 -3.18 1.14 -12.55
CA LEU A 280 -1.90 1.83 -12.70
C LEU A 280 -1.43 1.84 -14.15
N GLU A 281 -1.46 0.70 -14.82
CA GLU A 281 -1.06 0.56 -16.22
C GLU A 281 -1.91 1.44 -17.15
N ARG A 282 -3.21 1.56 -16.90
CA ARG A 282 -4.12 2.39 -17.69
C ARG A 282 -4.11 3.87 -17.34
N SER A 283 -3.47 4.23 -16.22
CA SER A 283 -3.25 5.62 -15.83
C SER A 283 -1.92 6.20 -16.36
N VAL A 284 -1.06 5.36 -16.94
CA VAL A 284 0.23 5.78 -17.54
C VAL A 284 0.08 6.94 -18.53
N PRO A 285 -0.91 6.95 -19.45
CA PRO A 285 -1.06 8.07 -20.40
C PRO A 285 -1.32 9.42 -19.73
N VAL A 286 -1.83 9.43 -18.51
CA VAL A 286 -2.07 10.64 -17.70
C VAL A 286 -0.90 10.96 -16.79
N LEU A 287 -0.51 9.98 -15.94
CA LEU A 287 0.47 10.19 -14.88
C LEU A 287 1.91 10.18 -15.38
N ARG A 288 2.17 9.49 -16.49
CA ARG A 288 3.48 9.36 -17.11
C ARG A 288 3.47 9.78 -18.59
N ALA A 289 2.68 10.78 -18.92
CA ALA A 289 2.49 11.28 -20.29
C ALA A 289 3.79 11.44 -21.10
N PRO A 290 4.91 12.02 -20.60
CA PRO A 290 6.15 12.12 -21.38
C PRO A 290 6.74 10.76 -21.76
N GLN A 291 6.70 9.76 -20.87
CA GLN A 291 7.15 8.41 -21.18
C GLN A 291 6.23 7.72 -22.18
N PHE A 292 4.92 7.97 -22.07
CA PHE A 292 3.96 7.43 -23.01
C PHE A 292 4.14 7.99 -24.42
N GLU A 293 4.43 9.29 -24.57
CA GLU A 293 4.76 9.89 -25.86
C GLU A 293 6.10 9.35 -26.43
N GLU A 294 7.10 9.10 -25.58
CA GLU A 294 8.31 8.43 -25.97
C GLU A 294 8.04 6.99 -26.48
N ALA A 295 7.18 6.24 -25.79
CA ALA A 295 6.73 4.92 -26.22
C ALA A 295 6.09 4.96 -27.62
N LYS A 296 5.20 5.92 -27.86
CA LYS A 296 4.58 6.13 -29.18
C LYS A 296 5.61 6.41 -30.27
N ALA A 297 6.60 7.25 -29.97
CA ALA A 297 7.68 7.54 -30.91
C ALA A 297 8.53 6.29 -31.23
N ILE A 298 8.83 5.45 -30.25
CA ILE A 298 9.53 4.17 -30.46
C ILE A 298 8.69 3.25 -31.33
N LEU A 299 7.40 3.10 -31.05
CA LEU A 299 6.48 2.27 -31.82
C LEU A 299 6.38 2.73 -33.28
N THR A 300 6.31 4.03 -33.51
CA THR A 300 6.25 4.61 -34.86
C THR A 300 7.50 4.26 -35.66
N LYS A 301 8.69 4.39 -35.07
CA LYS A 301 9.96 4.00 -35.72
C LYS A 301 10.01 2.51 -36.04
N MET A 302 9.56 1.65 -35.11
CA MET A 302 9.47 0.21 -35.32
C MET A 302 8.50 -0.14 -36.47
N ALA A 303 7.34 0.53 -36.50
CA ALA A 303 6.35 0.32 -37.55
C ALA A 303 6.84 0.70 -38.95
N HIS A 304 7.76 1.68 -39.05
CA HIS A 304 8.39 2.08 -40.32
C HIS A 304 9.65 1.31 -40.67
N GLY A 305 10.02 0.30 -39.87
CA GLY A 305 11.26 -0.49 -40.10
C GLY A 305 12.55 0.26 -39.78
N GLU A 306 12.45 1.37 -39.03
CA GLU A 306 13.64 2.20 -38.63
C GLU A 306 14.34 1.65 -37.39
N ASP A 307 13.79 0.64 -36.73
CA ASP A 307 14.34 0.02 -35.52
C ASP A 307 14.39 -1.50 -35.69
N ASP A 308 15.59 -2.07 -35.62
CA ASP A 308 15.88 -3.50 -35.77
C ASP A 308 15.34 -4.36 -34.59
N ARG A 309 14.93 -3.72 -33.49
CA ARG A 309 14.33 -4.39 -32.33
C ARG A 309 12.84 -4.67 -32.51
N ALA A 310 12.23 -4.29 -33.64
CA ALA A 310 10.80 -4.48 -33.91
C ALA A 310 10.34 -5.94 -33.73
N LEU A 311 11.13 -6.91 -34.18
CA LEU A 311 10.80 -8.32 -34.02
C LEU A 311 10.86 -8.77 -32.56
N ALA A 312 11.83 -8.30 -31.77
CA ALA A 312 11.91 -8.59 -30.34
C ALA A 312 10.70 -8.02 -29.58
N PHE A 313 10.29 -6.80 -29.91
CA PHE A 313 9.08 -6.19 -29.40
C PHE A 313 7.83 -7.01 -29.73
N LEU A 314 7.63 -7.41 -30.98
CA LEU A 314 6.49 -8.22 -31.40
C LEU A 314 6.41 -9.57 -30.66
N ARG A 315 7.56 -10.24 -30.48
CA ARG A 315 7.63 -11.49 -29.72
C ARG A 315 7.27 -11.28 -28.25
N ALA A 316 7.78 -10.23 -27.62
CA ALA A 316 7.44 -9.90 -26.24
C ALA A 316 5.94 -9.56 -26.09
N ALA A 317 5.38 -8.77 -27.00
CA ALA A 317 3.95 -8.46 -27.04
C ALA A 317 3.09 -9.74 -27.16
N TYR A 318 3.47 -10.63 -28.06
CA TYR A 318 2.79 -11.93 -28.23
C TYR A 318 2.83 -12.77 -26.94
N GLN A 319 3.98 -12.86 -26.29
CA GLN A 319 4.11 -13.61 -25.01
C GLN A 319 3.23 -13.04 -23.89
N HIS A 320 2.93 -11.75 -23.92
CA HIS A 320 2.10 -11.07 -22.94
C HIS A 320 0.63 -10.86 -23.36
N ARG A 321 0.18 -11.44 -24.46
CA ARG A 321 -1.21 -11.32 -24.98
C ARG A 321 -2.28 -11.65 -23.94
N ALA A 322 -2.02 -12.58 -23.00
CA ALA A 322 -2.95 -12.95 -21.94
C ALA A 322 -3.26 -11.80 -20.95
N LYS A 323 -2.48 -10.70 -20.97
CA LYS A 323 -2.75 -9.48 -20.19
C LYS A 323 -3.77 -8.55 -20.83
N LEU A 324 -4.25 -8.85 -22.04
CA LEU A 324 -5.31 -8.09 -22.69
C LEU A 324 -6.62 -8.24 -21.90
N GLY A 325 -7.39 -7.16 -21.84
CA GLY A 325 -8.69 -7.12 -21.20
C GLY A 325 -9.84 -7.46 -22.15
N GLN A 326 -11.04 -7.06 -21.78
CA GLN A 326 -12.29 -7.35 -22.51
C GLN A 326 -12.87 -6.12 -23.24
N SER A 327 -12.06 -5.11 -23.54
CA SER A 327 -12.48 -3.99 -24.40
C SER A 327 -12.47 -4.38 -25.87
N ALA A 328 -13.24 -3.69 -26.72
CA ALA A 328 -13.29 -4.02 -28.15
C ALA A 328 -11.92 -3.96 -28.85
N PRO A 329 -11.03 -2.96 -28.60
CA PRO A 329 -9.69 -2.96 -29.16
C PRO A 329 -8.82 -4.13 -28.67
N GLU A 330 -8.92 -4.49 -27.40
CA GLU A 330 -8.17 -5.62 -26.83
C GLU A 330 -8.65 -6.96 -27.36
N LEU A 331 -9.96 -7.13 -27.58
CA LEU A 331 -10.50 -8.32 -28.26
C LEU A 331 -10.00 -8.43 -29.70
N ALA A 332 -9.97 -7.32 -30.46
CA ALA A 332 -9.43 -7.32 -31.81
C ALA A 332 -7.93 -7.71 -31.81
N MET A 333 -7.16 -7.26 -30.82
CA MET A 333 -5.77 -7.66 -30.66
C MET A 333 -5.64 -9.15 -30.30
N ALA A 334 -6.47 -9.66 -29.39
CA ALA A 334 -6.49 -11.07 -29.04
C ALA A 334 -6.79 -11.96 -30.26
N GLU A 335 -7.78 -11.58 -31.09
CA GLU A 335 -8.09 -12.27 -32.33
C GLU A 335 -6.90 -12.32 -33.31
N ILE A 336 -6.14 -11.24 -33.43
CA ILE A 336 -4.93 -11.21 -34.25
C ILE A 336 -3.88 -12.20 -33.70
N PHE A 337 -3.65 -12.19 -32.39
CA PHE A 337 -2.70 -13.11 -31.77
C PHE A 337 -3.13 -14.57 -31.83
N ASP A 338 -4.42 -14.85 -31.64
CA ASP A 338 -4.97 -16.22 -31.78
C ASP A 338 -4.81 -16.74 -33.21
N ALA A 339 -5.02 -15.88 -34.20
CA ALA A 339 -4.77 -16.22 -35.57
C ALA A 339 -3.28 -16.48 -35.89
N TRP A 340 -2.37 -15.76 -35.26
CA TRP A 340 -0.94 -16.04 -35.35
C TRP A 340 -0.54 -17.36 -34.71
N ASP A 341 -1.12 -17.66 -33.55
CA ASP A 341 -0.86 -18.91 -32.83
C ASP A 341 -1.28 -20.14 -33.63
N ALA A 342 -2.44 -20.05 -34.29
CA ALA A 342 -2.98 -21.14 -35.10
C ALA A 342 -2.15 -21.44 -36.36
N ASP A 343 -1.66 -20.38 -37.05
CA ASP A 343 -1.08 -20.55 -38.41
C ASP A 343 0.43 -20.38 -38.45
N LEU A 344 1.02 -19.51 -37.59
CA LEU A 344 2.39 -19.03 -37.80
C LEU A 344 3.34 -19.25 -36.64
N GLY A 345 2.81 -19.30 -35.40
CA GLY A 345 3.63 -19.28 -34.20
C GLY A 345 4.43 -17.97 -34.03
N PRO A 346 5.11 -17.78 -32.86
CA PRO A 346 5.79 -16.52 -32.53
C PRO A 346 6.96 -16.16 -33.47
N GLU A 347 7.62 -17.13 -34.07
CA GLU A 347 8.75 -16.90 -34.98
C GLU A 347 8.34 -16.30 -36.32
N LYS A 348 7.06 -16.38 -36.67
CA LYS A 348 6.51 -15.98 -37.98
C LYS A 348 5.63 -14.72 -37.87
N LEU A 349 5.90 -13.83 -36.94
CA LEU A 349 5.16 -12.57 -36.77
C LEU A 349 5.37 -11.57 -37.92
N GLU A 350 6.10 -11.96 -38.97
CA GLU A 350 6.30 -11.16 -40.18
C GLU A 350 5.17 -11.41 -41.19
N GLY A 351 4.65 -10.34 -41.76
CA GLY A 351 3.61 -10.43 -42.78
C GLY A 351 2.38 -9.55 -42.52
N THR A 352 1.27 -9.86 -43.17
CA THR A 352 0.06 -9.01 -43.17
C THR A 352 -0.59 -8.85 -41.81
N ARG A 353 -0.48 -9.84 -40.92
CA ARG A 353 -1.01 -9.76 -39.54
C ARG A 353 -0.14 -8.86 -38.67
N ALA A 354 1.18 -8.85 -38.87
CA ALA A 354 2.04 -7.89 -38.22
C ALA A 354 1.65 -6.44 -38.60
N GLY A 355 1.30 -6.22 -39.88
CA GLY A 355 0.78 -4.93 -40.34
C GLY A 355 -0.50 -4.50 -39.62
N ALA A 356 -1.45 -5.42 -39.43
CA ALA A 356 -2.69 -5.16 -38.69
C ALA A 356 -2.39 -4.85 -37.19
N PHE A 357 -1.48 -5.59 -36.57
CA PHE A 357 -1.01 -5.33 -35.20
C PHE A 357 -0.40 -3.93 -35.08
N TRP A 358 0.53 -3.57 -35.96
CA TRP A 358 1.17 -2.24 -35.96
C TRP A 358 0.15 -1.11 -36.17
N ALA A 359 -0.83 -1.29 -37.06
CA ALA A 359 -1.89 -0.31 -37.27
C ALA A 359 -2.70 -0.06 -35.99
N LEU A 360 -3.05 -1.10 -35.25
CA LEU A 360 -3.80 -0.96 -34.00
C LEU A 360 -3.00 -0.25 -32.93
N ILE A 361 -1.78 -0.71 -32.63
CA ILE A 361 -1.00 -0.14 -31.51
C ILE A 361 -0.46 1.27 -31.79
N THR A 362 -0.27 1.64 -33.05
CA THR A 362 0.17 3.01 -33.41
C THR A 362 -0.96 4.02 -33.45
N THR A 363 -2.20 3.57 -33.71
CA THR A 363 -3.38 4.45 -33.73
C THR A 363 -4.04 4.61 -32.37
N GLN A 364 -3.97 3.59 -31.51
CA GLN A 364 -4.65 3.55 -30.21
C GLN A 364 -3.74 2.94 -29.11
N PRO A 365 -2.53 3.48 -28.90
CA PRO A 365 -1.57 2.87 -27.98
C PRO A 365 -2.06 2.83 -26.53
N GLU A 366 -2.95 3.75 -26.11
CA GLU A 366 -3.53 3.80 -24.78
C GLU A 366 -4.38 2.58 -24.43
N HIS A 367 -4.96 1.90 -25.42
CA HIS A 367 -5.73 0.68 -25.20
C HIS A 367 -4.85 -0.55 -24.93
N PHE A 368 -3.57 -0.46 -25.24
CA PHE A 368 -2.63 -1.57 -25.14
C PHE A 368 -1.49 -1.32 -24.16
N THR A 369 -1.66 -0.36 -23.24
CA THR A 369 -0.61 0.07 -22.28
C THR A 369 0.04 -1.09 -21.54
N PRO A 370 -0.68 -2.10 -21.00
CA PRO A 370 -0.05 -3.25 -20.33
C PRO A 370 0.85 -4.07 -21.25
N LEU A 371 0.42 -4.22 -22.48
CA LEU A 371 1.16 -4.97 -23.51
C LEU A 371 2.39 -4.19 -23.98
N LEU A 372 2.22 -2.89 -24.19
CA LEU A 372 3.31 -1.98 -24.55
C LEU A 372 4.38 -1.95 -23.47
N GLN A 373 3.98 -1.86 -22.20
CA GLN A 373 4.91 -1.90 -21.08
C GLN A 373 5.74 -3.18 -21.11
N ALA A 374 5.09 -4.35 -21.20
CA ALA A 374 5.78 -5.63 -21.20
C ALA A 374 6.71 -5.79 -22.40
N ALA A 375 6.32 -5.29 -23.57
CA ALA A 375 7.14 -5.36 -24.78
C ALA A 375 8.30 -4.36 -24.75
N LEU A 376 8.09 -3.15 -24.26
CA LEU A 376 9.13 -2.12 -24.15
C LEU A 376 10.20 -2.47 -23.12
N GLU A 377 9.87 -3.22 -22.07
CA GLU A 377 10.83 -3.73 -21.09
C GLU A 377 11.93 -4.59 -21.73
N VAL A 378 11.63 -5.29 -22.83
CA VAL A 378 12.62 -6.10 -23.57
C VAL A 378 13.62 -5.22 -24.32
N VAL A 379 13.17 -4.09 -24.87
CA VAL A 379 14.03 -3.18 -25.64
C VAL A 379 14.68 -2.10 -24.76
N ARG A 380 14.06 -1.77 -23.65
CA ARG A 380 14.55 -0.82 -22.67
C ARG A 380 14.06 -1.19 -21.26
N PRO A 381 14.85 -1.89 -20.46
CA PRO A 381 14.49 -2.25 -19.09
C PRO A 381 14.10 -1.03 -18.26
N ASN A 382 13.12 -1.20 -17.38
CA ASN A 382 12.58 -0.16 -16.51
C ASN A 382 11.99 1.04 -17.29
N PHE A 383 11.38 0.79 -18.46
CA PHE A 383 10.83 1.86 -19.28
C PHE A 383 9.76 2.66 -18.54
N PHE A 384 8.75 1.96 -17.99
CA PHE A 384 7.76 2.55 -17.09
C PHE A 384 8.07 2.11 -15.66
N LEU A 385 8.59 3.02 -14.84
CA LEU A 385 8.80 2.77 -13.42
C LEU A 385 7.47 2.88 -12.68
N LEU A 386 6.81 1.76 -12.47
CA LEU A 386 5.54 1.67 -11.76
C LEU A 386 5.75 1.12 -10.36
N SER A 387 4.91 1.56 -9.43
CA SER A 387 4.86 1.01 -8.08
C SER A 387 4.39 -0.45 -8.11
N HIS A 388 4.94 -1.28 -7.23
CA HIS A 388 4.50 -2.66 -7.04
C HIS A 388 3.94 -2.86 -5.65
N GLN A 389 2.82 -3.62 -5.58
CA GLN A 389 2.19 -3.98 -4.32
C GLN A 389 2.72 -5.32 -3.83
N TYR A 390 3.09 -5.36 -2.55
CA TYR A 390 3.55 -6.56 -1.84
C TYR A 390 2.72 -6.74 -0.59
N GLU A 391 2.29 -7.97 -0.30
CA GLU A 391 1.43 -8.27 0.83
C GLU A 391 2.15 -9.12 1.86
N PHE A 392 1.88 -8.83 3.12
CA PHE A 392 2.39 -9.58 4.28
C PHE A 392 1.27 -9.94 5.25
N ASN A 393 1.53 -10.95 6.08
CA ASN A 393 0.57 -11.43 7.07
C ASN A 393 0.23 -10.37 8.12
N ARG A 394 -1.06 -10.16 8.34
CA ARG A 394 -1.51 -9.32 9.45
C ARG A 394 -1.23 -9.97 10.81
N LEU A 395 -1.16 -9.15 11.85
CA LEU A 395 -1.03 -9.63 13.23
C LEU A 395 -2.34 -10.24 13.73
N ASN A 396 -2.28 -11.50 14.16
CA ASN A 396 -3.33 -12.16 14.93
C ASN A 396 -2.80 -12.42 16.34
N LEU A 397 -3.41 -11.79 17.33
CA LEU A 397 -2.96 -11.82 18.72
C LEU A 397 -4.05 -12.43 19.58
N SER A 398 -3.69 -13.42 20.44
CA SER A 398 -4.62 -14.06 21.36
C SER A 398 -5.02 -13.08 22.49
N HIS A 399 -6.16 -13.35 23.13
CA HIS A 399 -6.67 -12.64 24.30
C HIS A 399 -6.87 -11.13 24.13
N VAL A 400 -6.92 -10.65 22.89
CA VAL A 400 -7.05 -9.22 22.58
C VAL A 400 -7.94 -9.01 21.35
N VAL A 401 -8.73 -7.94 21.37
CA VAL A 401 -9.58 -7.53 20.25
C VAL A 401 -8.85 -6.47 19.44
N VAL A 402 -8.43 -6.80 18.20
CA VAL A 402 -7.79 -5.86 17.26
C VAL A 402 -8.74 -5.39 16.14
N SER A 403 -10.03 -5.55 16.32
CA SER A 403 -11.04 -5.06 15.37
C SER A 403 -11.40 -3.60 15.67
N LYS A 404 -11.07 -2.68 14.77
CA LYS A 404 -11.35 -1.24 14.92
C LYS A 404 -12.83 -0.98 15.25
N ARG A 405 -13.77 -1.64 14.55
CA ARG A 405 -15.21 -1.50 14.81
C ARG A 405 -15.58 -1.87 16.24
N LYS A 406 -15.02 -2.95 16.78
CA LYS A 406 -15.28 -3.37 18.17
C LYS A 406 -14.64 -2.43 19.18
N LEU A 407 -13.45 -1.90 18.90
CA LEU A 407 -12.80 -0.90 19.76
C LEU A 407 -13.58 0.41 19.81
N ILE A 408 -14.10 0.89 18.68
CA ILE A 408 -15.01 2.04 18.61
C ILE A 408 -16.27 1.78 19.46
N GLN A 409 -16.84 0.59 19.40
CA GLN A 409 -18.00 0.21 20.17
C GLN A 409 -17.73 0.28 21.67
N LEU A 410 -16.59 -0.27 22.15
CA LEU A 410 -16.20 -0.22 23.56
C LEU A 410 -16.13 1.22 24.09
N VAL A 411 -15.55 2.14 23.31
CA VAL A 411 -15.47 3.54 23.67
C VAL A 411 -16.83 4.23 23.67
N LYS A 412 -17.64 4.02 22.62
CA LYS A 412 -18.96 4.65 22.47
C LYS A 412 -19.97 4.19 23.53
N GLU A 413 -19.91 2.93 23.94
CA GLU A 413 -20.78 2.36 24.97
C GLU A 413 -20.28 2.63 26.40
N GLY A 414 -19.14 3.33 26.55
CA GLY A 414 -18.57 3.65 27.87
C GLY A 414 -18.09 2.44 28.66
N LEU A 415 -17.76 1.34 27.98
CA LEU A 415 -17.22 0.11 28.59
C LEU A 415 -15.75 0.26 28.98
N VAL A 416 -15.09 1.24 28.39
CA VAL A 416 -13.70 1.68 28.70
C VAL A 416 -13.69 3.19 28.86
N ASP A 417 -12.69 3.72 29.56
CA ASP A 417 -12.61 5.15 29.90
C ASP A 417 -12.24 6.04 28.69
N GLY A 418 -11.76 5.45 27.61
CA GLY A 418 -11.37 6.14 26.37
C GLY A 418 -10.40 5.31 25.53
N TRP A 419 -9.86 5.94 24.50
CA TRP A 419 -8.92 5.29 23.59
C TRP A 419 -7.56 4.94 24.21
N ASP A 420 -7.19 5.60 25.28
CA ASP A 420 -5.98 5.38 26.05
C ASP A 420 -6.17 4.46 27.26
N ASP A 421 -7.35 3.87 27.43
CA ASP A 421 -7.60 2.92 28.51
C ASP A 421 -6.56 1.77 28.47
N PRO A 422 -5.88 1.46 29.59
CA PRO A 422 -4.84 0.42 29.64
C PRO A 422 -5.33 -0.98 29.27
N ARG A 423 -6.65 -1.22 29.26
CA ARG A 423 -7.27 -2.48 28.79
C ARG A 423 -7.36 -2.57 27.28
N MET A 424 -7.19 -1.44 26.58
CA MET A 424 -7.28 -1.33 25.13
C MET A 424 -5.94 -1.69 24.48
N PRO A 425 -5.93 -2.41 23.34
CA PRO A 425 -4.72 -2.71 22.59
C PRO A 425 -4.30 -1.56 21.64
N THR A 426 -4.82 -0.37 21.87
CA THR A 426 -4.39 0.84 21.16
C THR A 426 -2.96 1.20 21.55
N ILE A 427 -2.25 1.89 20.67
CA ILE A 427 -0.89 2.35 20.98
C ILE A 427 -0.90 3.26 22.22
N PHE A 428 -1.91 4.12 22.35
CA PHE A 428 -2.11 4.95 23.53
C PHE A 428 -2.39 4.14 24.81
N GLY A 429 -3.23 3.11 24.72
CA GLY A 429 -3.51 2.21 25.85
C GLY A 429 -2.29 1.41 26.28
N LEU A 430 -1.52 0.90 25.32
CA LEU A 430 -0.27 0.19 25.60
C LEU A 430 0.77 1.13 26.24
N ARG A 431 0.93 2.34 25.70
CA ARG A 431 1.81 3.37 26.28
C ARG A 431 1.43 3.70 27.73
N ARG A 432 0.14 3.91 27.99
CA ARG A 432 -0.37 4.18 29.35
C ARG A 432 -0.18 2.98 30.28
N ARG A 433 -0.26 1.76 29.77
CA ARG A 433 0.04 0.53 30.51
C ARG A 433 1.53 0.36 30.82
N GLY A 434 2.42 1.11 30.17
CA GLY A 434 3.87 1.10 30.43
C GLY A 434 4.70 0.40 29.37
N PHE A 435 4.13 0.06 28.20
CA PHE A 435 4.91 -0.41 27.08
C PHE A 435 5.81 0.69 26.51
N THR A 436 6.98 0.28 26.05
CA THR A 436 7.98 1.17 25.45
C THR A 436 7.97 1.05 23.93
N PRO A 437 8.37 2.09 23.19
CA PRO A 437 8.53 1.99 21.73
C PRO A 437 9.42 0.82 21.32
N GLU A 438 10.53 0.62 22.01
CA GLU A 438 11.51 -0.42 21.74
C GLU A 438 10.93 -1.81 21.93
N SER A 439 10.09 -2.01 22.95
CA SER A 439 9.40 -3.30 23.18
C SER A 439 8.41 -3.60 22.07
N ILE A 440 7.72 -2.60 21.53
CA ILE A 440 6.79 -2.75 20.41
C ILE A 440 7.56 -3.04 19.11
N GLN A 441 8.67 -2.36 18.87
CA GLN A 441 9.54 -2.63 17.70
C GLN A 441 10.10 -4.06 17.76
N LEU A 442 10.61 -4.49 18.92
CA LEU A 442 11.09 -5.86 19.13
C LEU A 442 9.98 -6.90 18.90
N PHE A 443 8.77 -6.61 19.37
CA PHE A 443 7.63 -7.47 19.13
C PHE A 443 7.28 -7.57 17.64
N ALA A 444 7.26 -6.44 16.91
CA ALA A 444 7.00 -6.42 15.48
C ALA A 444 8.03 -7.24 14.70
N GLU A 445 9.31 -7.17 15.08
CA GLU A 445 10.38 -7.98 14.50
C GLU A 445 10.17 -9.48 14.76
N ARG A 446 9.85 -9.86 16.01
CA ARG A 446 9.59 -11.27 16.39
C ARG A 446 8.36 -11.86 15.73
N CYS A 447 7.34 -11.06 15.44
CA CYS A 447 6.16 -11.51 14.68
C CYS A 447 6.52 -11.98 13.28
N GLY A 448 7.64 -11.50 12.74
CA GLY A 448 8.09 -11.83 11.39
C GLY A 448 7.17 -11.32 10.28
N VAL A 449 7.60 -11.52 9.04
CA VAL A 449 6.91 -11.12 7.83
C VAL A 449 6.82 -12.32 6.89
N SER A 450 5.59 -12.73 6.55
CA SER A 450 5.29 -13.93 5.75
C SER A 450 4.26 -13.61 4.66
N ARG A 451 4.31 -14.37 3.56
CA ARG A 451 3.31 -14.35 2.47
C ARG A 451 2.07 -15.21 2.76
N VAL A 452 2.10 -16.00 3.80
CA VAL A 452 0.96 -16.83 4.19
C VAL A 452 0.30 -16.28 5.45
N ALA A 453 -0.98 -16.52 5.61
CA ALA A 453 -1.70 -16.13 6.81
C ALA A 453 -0.96 -16.66 8.04
N GLY A 454 -0.58 -15.77 8.94
CA GLY A 454 0.10 -16.10 10.18
C GLY A 454 -0.82 -16.82 11.16
N GLY A 455 -0.24 -17.69 11.99
CA GLY A 455 -0.94 -18.25 13.14
C GLY A 455 -1.28 -17.19 14.19
N MET A 456 -2.02 -17.61 15.20
CA MET A 456 -2.28 -16.80 16.39
C MET A 456 -1.00 -16.70 17.22
N ILE A 457 -0.57 -15.48 17.52
CA ILE A 457 0.55 -15.21 18.42
C ILE A 457 -0.02 -15.01 19.81
N ASP A 458 0.59 -15.66 20.82
CA ASP A 458 0.16 -15.48 22.20
C ASP A 458 0.52 -14.10 22.72
N TYR A 459 -0.38 -13.48 23.50
CA TYR A 459 -0.17 -12.14 24.05
C TYR A 459 1.07 -12.07 24.97
N SER A 460 1.43 -13.18 25.59
CA SER A 460 2.63 -13.26 26.44
C SER A 460 3.94 -12.95 25.69
N VAL A 461 3.96 -13.15 24.35
CA VAL A 461 5.12 -12.76 23.52
C VAL A 461 5.32 -11.25 23.53
N LEU A 462 4.23 -10.48 23.44
CA LEU A 462 4.28 -9.01 23.54
C LEU A 462 4.77 -8.56 24.95
N GLU A 463 4.23 -9.19 25.99
CA GLU A 463 4.69 -8.92 27.38
C GLU A 463 6.14 -9.35 27.61
N GLY A 464 6.57 -10.45 26.97
CA GLY A 464 7.96 -10.92 27.00
C GLY A 464 8.92 -9.90 26.42
N CYS A 465 8.57 -9.29 25.29
CA CYS A 465 9.34 -8.21 24.67
C CYS A 465 9.46 -6.99 25.60
N LEU A 466 8.39 -6.65 26.31
CA LEU A 466 8.43 -5.54 27.29
C LEU A 466 9.38 -5.88 28.46
N ARG A 467 9.28 -7.09 29.02
CA ARG A 467 10.18 -7.50 30.12
C ARG A 467 11.64 -7.46 29.71
N GLU A 468 11.96 -7.96 28.52
CA GLU A 468 13.32 -7.96 27.98
C GLU A 468 13.87 -6.53 27.80
N ASP A 469 13.07 -5.61 27.28
CA ASP A 469 13.47 -4.22 27.14
C ASP A 469 13.68 -3.52 28.49
N LEU A 470 12.77 -3.74 29.45
CA LEU A 470 12.83 -3.13 30.75
C LEU A 470 13.97 -3.68 31.62
N GLU A 471 14.35 -4.95 31.47
CA GLU A 471 15.31 -5.62 32.33
C GLU A 471 16.64 -4.87 32.43
N ASN A 472 17.09 -4.27 31.36
CA ASN A 472 18.37 -3.59 31.28
C ASN A 472 18.29 -2.06 31.29
N ARG A 473 17.09 -1.48 31.34
CA ARG A 473 16.88 -0.02 31.19
C ARG A 473 16.25 0.66 32.38
N VAL A 474 15.52 -0.09 33.20
CA VAL A 474 14.79 0.52 34.33
C VAL A 474 15.13 -0.15 35.62
N GLU A 475 15.16 0.64 36.69
CA GLU A 475 15.36 0.16 38.03
C GLU A 475 14.17 -0.67 38.50
N ARG A 476 14.45 -1.75 39.20
CA ARG A 476 13.41 -2.62 39.76
C ARG A 476 12.88 -2.02 41.07
N ARG A 477 11.57 -2.19 41.28
CA ARG A 477 10.91 -1.81 42.53
C ARG A 477 10.03 -2.99 42.96
N ILE A 478 10.07 -3.28 44.28
CA ILE A 478 9.21 -4.32 44.86
C ILE A 478 7.97 -3.64 45.42
N GLY A 479 6.79 -4.05 44.92
CA GLY A 479 5.50 -3.58 45.39
C GLY A 479 4.63 -4.74 45.84
N VAL A 480 4.15 -4.71 47.08
CA VAL A 480 3.22 -5.72 47.60
C VAL A 480 1.86 -5.05 47.81
N VAL A 481 0.93 -5.34 46.87
CA VAL A 481 -0.41 -4.70 46.84
C VAL A 481 -1.34 -5.24 47.92
N ARG A 482 -1.21 -6.53 48.26
CA ARG A 482 -2.02 -7.21 49.28
C ARG A 482 -1.10 -8.04 50.16
N PRO A 483 -0.43 -7.43 51.13
CA PRO A 483 0.54 -8.13 51.97
C PRO A 483 -0.12 -9.16 52.87
N LEU A 484 0.52 -10.30 52.98
CA LEU A 484 0.21 -11.29 53.99
C LEU A 484 1.13 -11.05 55.19
N LYS A 485 0.59 -11.10 56.39
CA LYS A 485 1.37 -11.06 57.61
C LYS A 485 2.04 -12.42 57.82
N LEU A 486 3.37 -12.44 57.79
CA LEU A 486 4.15 -13.62 58.17
C LEU A 486 4.61 -13.43 59.62
N ILE A 487 4.33 -14.40 60.46
CA ILE A 487 4.78 -14.44 61.85
C ILE A 487 5.82 -15.59 61.97
N ILE A 488 6.99 -15.26 62.48
CA ILE A 488 8.09 -16.21 62.69
C ILE A 488 8.15 -16.49 64.17
N ASP A 489 7.60 -17.64 64.62
CA ASP A 489 7.42 -17.93 66.05
C ASP A 489 8.70 -18.21 66.81
N ASN A 490 9.77 -18.59 66.08
CA ASN A 490 11.07 -18.93 66.67
C ASN A 490 12.12 -17.83 66.50
N TYR A 491 11.70 -16.57 66.17
CA TYR A 491 12.55 -15.43 66.09
C TYR A 491 12.40 -14.56 67.37
N PRO A 492 13.50 -14.10 68.00
CA PRO A 492 13.43 -13.27 69.22
C PRO A 492 12.60 -11.99 69.01
N GLU A 493 11.66 -11.71 69.91
CA GLU A 493 10.74 -10.56 69.78
C GLU A 493 11.46 -9.20 69.88
N ASP A 494 12.63 -9.16 70.55
CA ASP A 494 13.42 -7.97 70.82
C ASP A 494 14.56 -7.78 69.79
N GLN A 495 14.64 -8.63 68.77
CA GLN A 495 15.70 -8.57 67.77
C GLN A 495 15.16 -8.05 66.43
N THR A 496 15.90 -7.11 65.82
CA THR A 496 15.64 -6.64 64.48
C THR A 496 16.90 -6.81 63.63
N GLU A 497 16.73 -7.43 62.45
CA GLU A 497 17.79 -7.56 61.44
C GLU A 497 17.48 -6.70 60.22
N THR A 498 18.49 -6.03 59.69
CA THR A 498 18.42 -5.37 58.39
C THR A 498 19.04 -6.28 57.37
N LEU A 499 18.22 -6.71 56.38
CA LEU A 499 18.69 -7.50 55.25
C LEU A 499 18.86 -6.59 54.04
N GLU A 500 20.02 -6.64 53.44
CA GLU A 500 20.31 -5.92 52.19
C GLU A 500 20.14 -6.87 51.02
N ALA A 501 19.33 -6.47 50.03
CA ALA A 501 19.13 -7.23 48.79
C ALA A 501 19.29 -6.29 47.60
N PRO A 502 20.14 -6.64 46.63
CA PRO A 502 20.33 -5.77 45.47
C PRO A 502 19.04 -5.67 44.66
N ASN A 503 18.68 -4.46 44.25
CA ASN A 503 17.52 -4.19 43.40
C ASN A 503 17.63 -4.90 42.05
N HIS A 504 18.85 -5.11 41.55
CA HIS A 504 19.14 -5.88 40.36
C HIS A 504 20.40 -6.72 40.53
N PRO A 505 20.36 -8.04 40.31
CA PRO A 505 21.48 -8.94 40.59
C PRO A 505 22.76 -8.63 39.81
N GLN A 506 22.62 -8.06 38.60
CA GLN A 506 23.73 -7.74 37.69
C GLN A 506 24.07 -6.24 37.63
N LYS A 507 23.34 -5.40 38.36
CA LYS A 507 23.51 -3.93 38.36
C LYS A 507 23.49 -3.39 39.78
N PRO A 508 24.55 -3.58 40.56
CA PRO A 508 24.64 -3.14 41.95
C PRO A 508 24.55 -1.60 42.09
N GLU A 509 24.89 -0.85 41.03
CA GLU A 509 24.72 0.59 40.94
C GLU A 509 23.27 1.07 41.03
N TRP A 510 22.30 0.17 40.84
CA TRP A 510 20.87 0.49 41.00
C TRP A 510 20.39 0.40 42.46
N GLY A 511 21.32 0.17 43.41
CA GLY A 511 21.08 0.18 44.85
C GLY A 511 20.57 -1.13 45.39
N MET A 512 20.36 -1.09 46.73
CA MET A 512 19.86 -2.22 47.53
C MET A 512 18.36 -2.08 47.78
#